data_5e9f35e84b00e249cb87b62f87eb2e2c
#
_entry.id   5e9f35e84b00e249cb87b62f87eb2e2c
#
_cell.length_a   1.000
_cell.length_b   1.000
_cell.length_c   1.000
_cell.angle_alpha   90.00
_cell.angle_beta   90.00
_cell.angle_gamma   90.00
#
_symmetry.space_group_name_H-M   'P 1'
#
loop_
_entity.id
_entity.type
_entity.pdbx_description
1 polymer ?
#
loop_
_entity_poly.entity_id
_entity_poly.type
_entity_poly.pdbx_seq_one_letter_code
_entity_poly.pdbx_strand_id
1 'polypeptide(L)'
;MKRIEKLTIDVKNSEYNEIKLKQMDTTRLILKVLDDSKIIPLINHNVDIIFTKPNGQIIIQDAIIDLQQNIIVDLNEDCLRSYGKAKMEVEIKQSTEVLSSFQLIVQIEKTSKENIHPDNTINYIEKMEKVVTELQEKAEDILEEYQNLVAEVQTVLANVTNRGHIYGIKRKITDLNGNINTATTWMKIYDNQGLIAQAQKGTDSNVRNDYDNLYPWNEIITVNYDVENKKIVAYYGDENFKFDGSNGEVLTKKPKMWIKRILPIQEEDGFYEYRMIADFELQDFIKIEPYMDGRYEMYVDENNIGHSRSGVFPKYNANIKQFEEYARSLGEDFCIEDWRRFVDETLYLVEYADNNSQAALGRGVSEWSEKKALVSEANVNRIIVDNASTFPVGRSICIGTTAAWNSAVAKDRTVTSIESYYKDSISGYAIYFDGAPVNIEVGNDIWGSAQKTGDCDLLGMKSGCLVNDGRHSVIYRGKEQIHSNMFKFIERLNIKDYQTYVSYDPNSYAPDIFDNNFNKLGYANPNEAEGYIKVMGFDKNNPLIALPIELGASSNNGYCDYCYSKNNGNRVARVGGGFDDGALGGLFYWAFSNSSSGSPWNVGARLLKHQ
;
A
#
# COMPACT_ATOMS: atom_id res chain seq x y z
N MET A 1 -9.69 6.91 51.70
CA MET A 1 -8.70 6.26 50.80
C MET A 1 -9.26 4.91 50.45
N LYS A 2 -9.47 4.62 49.16
CA LYS A 2 -10.06 3.36 48.69
C LYS A 2 -9.00 2.24 48.87
N ARG A 3 -9.35 1.17 49.56
CA ARG A 3 -8.45 0.01 49.71
C ARG A 3 -8.37 -0.73 48.38
N ILE A 4 -7.17 -1.16 47.97
CA ILE A 4 -6.95 -1.92 46.75
C ILE A 4 -6.43 -3.31 47.12
N GLU A 5 -7.16 -4.34 46.73
CA GLU A 5 -6.76 -5.75 46.87
C GLU A 5 -6.57 -6.39 45.49
N LYS A 6 -5.44 -7.09 45.29
CA LYS A 6 -5.12 -7.77 44.03
C LYS A 6 -5.13 -9.28 44.28
N LEU A 7 -5.85 -10.02 43.44
CA LEU A 7 -6.00 -11.46 43.53
C LEU A 7 -5.75 -12.10 42.18
N THR A 8 -5.13 -13.26 42.19
CA THR A 8 -5.01 -14.12 41.01
C THR A 8 -5.85 -15.38 41.27
N ILE A 9 -6.75 -15.70 40.37
CA ILE A 9 -7.73 -16.78 40.49
C ILE A 9 -7.56 -17.70 39.29
N ASP A 10 -7.30 -18.97 39.51
CA ASP A 10 -7.30 -20.02 38.46
C ASP A 10 -8.62 -20.78 38.55
N VAL A 11 -9.45 -20.68 37.52
CA VAL A 11 -10.81 -21.25 37.53
C VAL A 11 -10.84 -22.78 37.51
N LYS A 12 -9.77 -23.44 37.07
CA LYS A 12 -9.65 -24.91 37.11
C LYS A 12 -9.05 -25.46 38.39
N ASN A 13 -8.24 -24.67 39.06
CA ASN A 13 -7.55 -25.07 40.29
C ASN A 13 -8.10 -24.34 41.52
N SER A 14 -9.43 -24.11 41.58
CA SER A 14 -10.08 -23.31 42.62
C SER A 14 -10.03 -23.99 44.00
N GLU A 15 -8.98 -23.72 44.79
CA GLU A 15 -9.12 -23.62 46.23
C GLU A 15 -9.90 -22.35 46.52
N TYR A 16 -10.92 -22.42 47.40
CA TYR A 16 -11.79 -21.31 47.74
C TYR A 16 -10.95 -20.14 48.29
N ASN A 17 -10.78 -19.09 47.50
CA ASN A 17 -10.09 -17.89 47.93
C ASN A 17 -11.02 -17.10 48.89
N GLU A 18 -10.68 -17.04 50.15
CA GLU A 18 -11.37 -16.22 51.15
C GLU A 18 -10.69 -14.85 51.25
N ILE A 19 -11.46 -13.78 51.06
CA ILE A 19 -11.00 -12.39 51.16
C ILE A 19 -11.51 -11.82 52.48
N LYS A 20 -10.64 -11.17 53.25
CA LYS A 20 -11.03 -10.49 54.49
C LYS A 20 -11.12 -8.97 54.29
N LEU A 21 -12.31 -8.42 54.40
CA LEU A 21 -12.60 -7.00 54.27
C LEU A 21 -13.21 -6.47 55.59
N LYS A 22 -13.12 -5.16 55.80
CA LYS A 22 -13.73 -4.53 56.97
C LYS A 22 -15.11 -4.00 56.60
N GLN A 23 -16.04 -4.08 57.54
CA GLN A 23 -17.36 -3.51 57.43
C GLN A 23 -17.27 -1.99 57.14
N MET A 24 -18.14 -1.47 56.26
CA MET A 24 -18.22 -0.06 55.86
C MET A 24 -16.97 0.50 55.13
N ASP A 25 -16.01 -0.33 54.72
CA ASP A 25 -14.90 0.11 53.86
C ASP A 25 -15.35 0.17 52.39
N THR A 26 -14.71 1.05 51.60
CA THR A 26 -14.79 1.01 50.11
C THR A 26 -13.53 0.32 49.60
N THR A 27 -13.72 -0.79 48.86
CA THR A 27 -12.60 -1.60 48.41
C THR A 27 -12.66 -1.81 46.90
N ARG A 28 -11.52 -1.61 46.22
CA ARG A 28 -11.33 -2.01 44.81
C ARG A 28 -10.63 -3.36 44.78
N LEU A 29 -11.28 -4.34 44.20
CA LEU A 29 -10.67 -5.62 43.89
C LEU A 29 -10.15 -5.59 42.45
N ILE A 30 -8.94 -6.08 42.24
CA ILE A 30 -8.34 -6.29 40.91
C ILE A 30 -8.09 -7.79 40.79
N LEU A 31 -8.90 -8.45 39.95
CA LEU A 31 -8.88 -9.90 39.78
C LEU A 31 -8.16 -10.24 38.48
N LYS A 32 -7.10 -11.02 38.57
CA LYS A 32 -6.44 -11.64 37.43
C LYS A 32 -6.94 -13.07 37.33
N VAL A 33 -7.60 -13.41 36.23
CA VAL A 33 -8.25 -14.72 36.05
C VAL A 33 -7.40 -15.58 35.12
N LEU A 34 -7.14 -16.81 35.55
CA LEU A 34 -6.41 -17.82 34.80
C LEU A 34 -7.31 -19.05 34.54
N ASP A 35 -7.07 -19.74 33.44
CA ASP A 35 -7.56 -21.09 33.16
C ASP A 35 -6.35 -22.00 32.94
N ASP A 36 -6.16 -22.96 33.84
CA ASP A 36 -5.00 -23.87 33.82
C ASP A 36 -3.65 -23.11 33.72
N SER A 37 -3.47 -22.11 34.62
CA SER A 37 -2.29 -21.23 34.72
C SER A 37 -2.07 -20.28 33.51
N LYS A 38 -3.01 -20.19 32.56
CA LYS A 38 -2.98 -19.25 31.45
C LYS A 38 -3.98 -18.10 31.67
N ILE A 39 -3.62 -16.89 31.29
CA ILE A 39 -4.52 -15.73 31.36
C ILE A 39 -5.70 -15.95 30.43
N ILE A 40 -6.93 -15.80 30.93
CA ILE A 40 -8.14 -15.82 30.09
C ILE A 40 -8.19 -14.48 29.33
N PRO A 41 -8.24 -14.49 27.98
CA PRO A 41 -8.43 -13.26 27.21
C PRO A 41 -9.86 -12.75 27.43
N LEU A 42 -9.98 -11.57 28.06
CA LEU A 42 -11.27 -10.93 28.40
C LEU A 42 -11.71 -9.87 27.36
N ILE A 43 -10.99 -9.72 26.25
CA ILE A 43 -11.37 -8.77 25.19
C ILE A 43 -12.73 -9.16 24.61
N ASN A 44 -13.65 -8.21 24.53
CA ASN A 44 -15.04 -8.38 24.07
C ASN A 44 -15.92 -9.26 24.96
N HIS A 45 -15.59 -9.37 26.25
CA HIS A 45 -16.43 -10.03 27.24
C HIS A 45 -17.01 -9.00 28.21
N ASN A 46 -18.23 -9.25 28.66
CA ASN A 46 -18.86 -8.54 29.77
C ASN A 46 -18.65 -9.36 31.05
N VAL A 47 -18.52 -8.70 32.17
CA VAL A 47 -18.35 -9.36 33.46
C VAL A 47 -19.38 -8.82 34.44
N ASP A 48 -20.24 -9.69 34.91
CA ASP A 48 -21.22 -9.38 35.97
C ASP A 48 -20.71 -9.90 37.31
N ILE A 49 -20.94 -9.10 38.34
CA ILE A 49 -20.63 -9.44 39.71
C ILE A 49 -21.94 -9.59 40.47
N ILE A 50 -22.18 -10.77 41.00
CA ILE A 50 -23.33 -11.08 41.84
C ILE A 50 -22.82 -11.18 43.28
N PHE A 51 -23.10 -10.18 44.10
CA PHE A 51 -22.66 -10.12 45.47
C PHE A 51 -23.80 -10.45 46.41
N THR A 52 -23.75 -11.60 47.07
CA THR A 52 -24.74 -12.02 48.07
C THR A 52 -24.23 -11.68 49.47
N LYS A 53 -24.89 -10.74 50.14
CA LYS A 53 -24.56 -10.29 51.51
C LYS A 53 -24.82 -11.39 52.54
N PRO A 54 -24.19 -11.28 53.74
CA PRO A 54 -24.46 -12.21 54.84
C PRO A 54 -25.94 -12.32 55.26
N ASN A 55 -26.72 -11.26 55.04
CA ASN A 55 -28.18 -11.23 55.32
C ASN A 55 -29.06 -11.78 54.18
N GLY A 56 -28.44 -12.33 53.13
CA GLY A 56 -29.13 -12.88 51.95
C GLY A 56 -29.52 -11.88 50.86
N GLN A 57 -29.28 -10.58 51.06
CA GLN A 57 -29.55 -9.56 50.04
C GLN A 57 -28.52 -9.68 48.90
N ILE A 58 -29.02 -9.62 47.64
CA ILE A 58 -28.20 -9.72 46.44
C ILE A 58 -27.98 -8.31 45.85
N ILE A 59 -26.76 -8.01 45.44
CA ILE A 59 -26.38 -6.85 44.65
C ILE A 59 -25.76 -7.37 43.36
N ILE A 60 -26.19 -6.86 42.24
CA ILE A 60 -25.63 -7.17 40.91
C ILE A 60 -25.02 -5.88 40.38
N GLN A 61 -23.80 -5.95 39.87
CA GLN A 61 -23.09 -4.82 39.27
C GLN A 61 -22.16 -5.29 38.14
N ASP A 62 -21.93 -4.45 37.15
CA ASP A 62 -20.95 -4.68 36.09
C ASP A 62 -19.54 -4.45 36.63
N ALA A 63 -18.57 -5.20 36.11
CA ALA A 63 -17.15 -4.98 36.35
C ALA A 63 -16.47 -4.33 35.15
N ILE A 64 -15.38 -3.60 35.40
CA ILE A 64 -14.56 -3.01 34.37
C ILE A 64 -13.38 -3.95 34.04
N ILE A 65 -13.07 -4.13 32.78
CA ILE A 65 -11.88 -4.86 32.33
C ILE A 65 -10.80 -3.84 31.95
N ASP A 66 -9.61 -3.94 32.55
CA ASP A 66 -8.50 -3.05 32.25
C ASP A 66 -7.67 -3.52 31.02
N LEU A 67 -6.73 -2.68 30.58
CA LEU A 67 -5.85 -2.99 29.43
C LEU A 67 -4.92 -4.19 29.67
N GLN A 68 -4.72 -4.62 30.93
CA GLN A 68 -3.95 -5.79 31.31
C GLN A 68 -4.81 -7.04 31.45
N GLN A 69 -6.08 -6.99 31.05
CA GLN A 69 -7.05 -8.08 31.15
C GLN A 69 -7.39 -8.47 32.59
N ASN A 70 -7.34 -7.54 33.55
CA ASN A 70 -7.82 -7.76 34.90
C ASN A 70 -9.27 -7.28 35.02
N ILE A 71 -10.07 -8.00 35.83
CA ILE A 71 -11.42 -7.59 36.23
C ILE A 71 -11.32 -6.66 37.41
N ILE A 72 -11.83 -5.45 37.27
CA ILE A 72 -11.87 -4.45 38.33
C ILE A 72 -13.28 -4.37 38.91
N VAL A 73 -13.39 -4.65 40.22
CA VAL A 73 -14.65 -4.62 40.96
C VAL A 73 -14.56 -3.58 42.09
N ASP A 74 -15.45 -2.62 42.08
CA ASP A 74 -15.56 -1.62 43.15
C ASP A 74 -16.65 -2.02 44.14
N LEU A 75 -16.28 -2.64 45.27
CA LEU A 75 -17.19 -2.93 46.35
C LEU A 75 -17.43 -1.66 47.16
N ASN A 76 -18.66 -1.17 47.13
CA ASN A 76 -19.08 0.01 47.87
C ASN A 76 -19.49 -0.32 49.33
N GLU A 77 -19.82 0.69 50.11
CA GLU A 77 -20.27 0.51 51.48
C GLU A 77 -21.51 -0.38 51.60
N ASP A 78 -22.40 -0.36 50.61
CA ASP A 78 -23.59 -1.19 50.60
C ASP A 78 -23.29 -2.68 50.52
N CYS A 79 -22.25 -3.07 49.75
CA CYS A 79 -21.76 -4.45 49.71
C CYS A 79 -21.23 -4.91 51.06
N LEU A 80 -20.56 -4.02 51.80
CA LEU A 80 -19.83 -4.33 53.02
C LEU A 80 -20.55 -3.87 54.31
N ARG A 81 -21.83 -3.47 54.25
CA ARG A 81 -22.60 -2.97 55.37
C ARG A 81 -22.88 -4.03 56.43
N SER A 82 -23.07 -5.28 56.05
CA SER A 82 -23.35 -6.39 56.93
C SER A 82 -22.11 -7.23 57.17
N TYR A 83 -21.75 -7.48 58.44
CA TYR A 83 -20.61 -8.36 58.75
C TYR A 83 -20.99 -9.83 58.66
N GLY A 84 -20.01 -10.70 58.40
CA GLY A 84 -20.19 -12.12 58.23
C GLY A 84 -19.64 -12.61 56.88
N LYS A 85 -20.06 -13.83 56.50
CA LYS A 85 -19.64 -14.41 55.20
C LYS A 85 -20.60 -14.00 54.09
N ALA A 86 -20.06 -13.29 53.10
CA ALA A 86 -20.72 -12.96 51.84
C ALA A 86 -20.18 -13.87 50.72
N LYS A 87 -20.98 -14.04 49.66
CA LYS A 87 -20.53 -14.69 48.44
C LYS A 87 -20.43 -13.65 47.32
N MET A 88 -19.35 -13.70 46.58
CA MET A 88 -19.21 -12.94 45.32
C MET A 88 -19.03 -13.94 44.19
N GLU A 89 -19.97 -13.93 43.25
CA GLU A 89 -19.90 -14.72 42.04
C GLU A 89 -19.54 -13.78 40.89
N VAL A 90 -18.57 -14.19 40.09
CA VAL A 90 -18.07 -13.47 38.93
C VAL A 90 -18.47 -14.26 37.71
N GLU A 91 -19.33 -13.72 36.86
CA GLU A 91 -19.76 -14.32 35.60
C GLU A 91 -19.11 -13.62 34.41
N ILE A 92 -18.37 -14.36 33.59
CA ILE A 92 -17.78 -13.88 32.35
C ILE A 92 -18.73 -14.26 31.22
N LYS A 93 -19.19 -13.27 30.46
CA LYS A 93 -20.21 -13.44 29.40
C LYS A 93 -19.69 -13.01 28.05
N GLN A 94 -20.11 -13.73 27.02
CA GLN A 94 -20.03 -13.26 25.65
C GLN A 94 -21.45 -13.03 25.13
N SER A 95 -21.80 -11.77 24.85
CA SER A 95 -23.17 -11.38 24.58
C SER A 95 -24.09 -11.69 25.77
N THR A 96 -25.02 -12.64 25.66
CA THR A 96 -25.94 -13.07 26.72
C THR A 96 -25.61 -14.45 27.32
N GLU A 97 -24.59 -15.15 26.79
CA GLU A 97 -24.20 -16.47 27.26
C GLU A 97 -23.09 -16.40 28.32
N VAL A 98 -23.28 -17.11 29.43
CA VAL A 98 -22.24 -17.25 30.47
C VAL A 98 -21.21 -18.28 30.01
N LEU A 99 -19.99 -17.84 29.75
CA LEU A 99 -18.88 -18.70 29.33
C LEU A 99 -18.17 -19.33 30.51
N SER A 100 -18.04 -18.61 31.62
CA SER A 100 -17.39 -19.08 32.83
C SER A 100 -17.92 -18.33 34.05
N SER A 101 -18.01 -19.01 35.18
CA SER A 101 -18.30 -18.39 36.46
C SER A 101 -17.42 -18.98 37.57
N PHE A 102 -17.08 -18.17 38.54
CA PHE A 102 -16.37 -18.62 39.75
C PHE A 102 -16.83 -17.84 40.97
N GLN A 103 -16.67 -18.45 42.15
CA GLN A 103 -17.14 -17.86 43.41
C GLN A 103 -15.98 -17.54 44.34
N LEU A 104 -16.11 -16.42 45.03
CA LEU A 104 -15.22 -15.97 46.09
C LEU A 104 -16.01 -15.85 47.39
N ILE A 105 -15.41 -16.23 48.51
CA ILE A 105 -15.94 -15.99 49.82
C ILE A 105 -15.36 -14.68 50.35
N VAL A 106 -16.22 -13.73 50.70
CA VAL A 106 -15.80 -12.45 51.28
C VAL A 106 -16.18 -12.45 52.76
N GLN A 107 -15.18 -12.59 53.62
CA GLN A 107 -15.38 -12.46 55.06
C GLN A 107 -15.36 -10.98 55.48
N ILE A 108 -16.50 -10.44 55.88
CA ILE A 108 -16.65 -9.06 56.32
C ILE A 108 -16.48 -9.01 57.84
N GLU A 109 -15.38 -8.42 58.28
CA GLU A 109 -15.07 -8.27 59.70
C GLU A 109 -15.78 -7.07 60.31
N LYS A 110 -16.33 -7.20 61.52
CA LYS A 110 -17.01 -6.13 62.23
C LYS A 110 -16.05 -4.99 62.53
N THR A 111 -16.46 -3.73 62.26
CA THR A 111 -15.70 -2.56 62.68
C THR A 111 -16.07 -2.19 64.10
N SER A 112 -15.10 -1.72 64.89
CA SER A 112 -15.28 -1.30 66.29
C SER A 112 -16.02 0.05 66.48
N LYS A 113 -16.60 0.60 65.40
CA LYS A 113 -17.37 1.84 65.43
C LYS A 113 -18.87 1.56 65.51
N GLU A 114 -19.34 1.02 66.64
CA GLU A 114 -20.75 1.07 67.01
C GLU A 114 -20.93 2.20 68.01
N ASN A 115 -21.52 3.30 67.54
CA ASN A 115 -22.45 4.22 68.24
C ASN A 115 -22.88 5.29 67.24
N ILE A 116 -23.94 4.97 66.49
CA ILE A 116 -24.68 5.99 65.73
C ILE A 116 -25.76 6.51 66.64
N HIS A 117 -25.55 7.65 67.30
CA HIS A 117 -26.55 8.41 68.05
C HIS A 117 -27.60 8.99 67.05
N PRO A 118 -28.88 9.14 67.43
CA PRO A 118 -29.94 9.70 66.57
C PRO A 118 -29.68 11.12 66.04
N ASP A 119 -28.80 11.89 66.68
CA ASP A 119 -28.41 13.25 66.25
C ASP A 119 -27.56 13.27 64.98
N ASN A 120 -27.13 12.12 64.49
CA ASN A 120 -26.32 12.04 63.26
C ASN A 120 -27.17 12.04 61.97
N THR A 121 -28.52 11.88 62.06
CA THR A 121 -29.37 11.80 60.86
C THR A 121 -29.48 13.16 60.16
N ILE A 122 -29.59 14.26 60.95
CA ILE A 122 -29.64 15.62 60.40
C ILE A 122 -28.28 15.99 59.74
N ASN A 123 -27.21 15.67 60.38
CA ASN A 123 -25.87 15.88 59.85
C ASN A 123 -25.54 15.02 58.59
N TYR A 124 -26.28 13.91 58.41
CA TYR A 124 -26.16 13.05 57.24
C TYR A 124 -26.96 13.63 56.06
N ILE A 125 -28.12 14.23 56.32
CA ILE A 125 -28.96 14.88 55.29
C ILE A 125 -28.22 16.12 54.76
N GLU A 126 -27.69 16.99 55.66
CA GLU A 126 -26.89 18.17 55.26
C GLU A 126 -25.63 17.78 54.47
N LYS A 127 -24.96 16.67 54.82
CA LYS A 127 -23.81 16.16 54.05
C LYS A 127 -24.24 15.57 52.71
N MET A 128 -25.37 14.91 52.62
CA MET A 128 -25.92 14.42 51.37
C MET A 128 -26.32 15.56 50.44
N GLU A 129 -27.01 16.60 51.00
CA GLU A 129 -27.35 17.80 50.21
C GLU A 129 -26.11 18.51 49.65
N LYS A 130 -25.05 18.61 50.48
CA LYS A 130 -23.79 19.16 50.02
C LYS A 130 -23.12 18.32 48.90
N VAL A 131 -23.14 16.99 49.03
CA VAL A 131 -22.61 16.09 48.01
C VAL A 131 -23.46 16.16 46.71
N VAL A 132 -24.79 16.28 46.82
CA VAL A 132 -25.66 16.47 45.66
C VAL A 132 -25.37 17.79 44.96
N THR A 133 -25.17 18.89 45.73
CA THR A 133 -24.79 20.18 45.14
C THR A 133 -23.41 20.11 44.45
N GLU A 134 -22.41 19.51 45.08
CA GLU A 134 -21.08 19.31 44.50
C GLU A 134 -21.11 18.42 43.25
N LEU A 135 -22.03 17.44 43.20
CA LEU A 135 -22.22 16.59 42.01
C LEU A 135 -22.97 17.33 40.87
N GLN A 136 -23.92 18.21 41.22
CA GLN A 136 -24.61 19.07 40.26
C GLN A 136 -23.64 20.07 39.64
N GLU A 137 -22.82 20.76 40.43
CA GLU A 137 -21.78 21.67 39.96
C GLU A 137 -20.79 20.94 39.01
N LYS A 138 -20.32 19.74 39.39
CA LYS A 138 -19.46 18.93 38.51
C LYS A 138 -20.13 18.45 37.26
N ALA A 139 -21.44 18.16 37.30
CA ALA A 139 -22.20 17.78 36.12
C ALA A 139 -22.37 18.95 35.14
N GLU A 140 -22.55 20.18 35.70
CA GLU A 140 -22.60 21.41 34.91
C GLU A 140 -21.24 21.70 34.26
N ASP A 141 -20.14 21.58 35.02
CA ASP A 141 -18.76 21.74 34.50
C ASP A 141 -18.47 20.73 33.36
N ILE A 142 -18.83 19.45 33.54
CA ILE A 142 -18.66 18.41 32.52
C ILE A 142 -19.53 18.70 31.29
N LEU A 143 -20.74 19.21 31.47
CA LEU A 143 -21.63 19.56 30.38
C LEU A 143 -21.07 20.75 29.58
N GLU A 144 -20.53 21.74 30.26
CA GLU A 144 -19.86 22.88 29.63
C GLU A 144 -18.60 22.44 28.84
N GLU A 145 -17.76 21.57 29.45
CA GLU A 145 -16.59 21.00 28.80
C GLU A 145 -16.99 20.18 27.54
N TYR A 146 -18.05 19.38 27.63
CA TYR A 146 -18.59 18.63 26.52
C TYR A 146 -19.12 19.57 25.40
N GLN A 147 -19.85 20.62 25.76
CA GLN A 147 -20.34 21.60 24.77
C GLN A 147 -19.19 22.35 24.08
N ASN A 148 -18.15 22.69 24.81
CA ASN A 148 -16.94 23.30 24.27
C ASN A 148 -16.22 22.35 23.29
N LEU A 149 -16.08 21.07 23.67
CA LEU A 149 -15.51 20.03 22.81
C LEU A 149 -16.33 19.84 21.52
N VAL A 150 -17.65 19.81 21.63
CA VAL A 150 -18.56 19.73 20.47
C VAL A 150 -18.41 20.94 19.56
N ALA A 151 -18.30 22.15 20.11
CA ALA A 151 -18.08 23.38 19.34
C ALA A 151 -16.70 23.37 18.66
N GLU A 152 -15.67 22.88 19.35
CA GLU A 152 -14.34 22.70 18.77
C GLU A 152 -14.34 21.69 17.62
N VAL A 153 -14.98 20.53 17.80
CA VAL A 153 -15.17 19.51 16.77
C VAL A 153 -15.95 20.07 15.58
N GLN A 154 -17.02 20.84 15.83
CA GLN A 154 -17.78 21.50 14.75
C GLN A 154 -16.94 22.54 14.02
N THR A 155 -16.09 23.28 14.72
CA THR A 155 -15.17 24.26 14.14
C THR A 155 -14.10 23.54 13.29
N VAL A 156 -13.57 22.41 13.76
CA VAL A 156 -12.64 21.57 13.00
C VAL A 156 -13.33 21.00 11.76
N LEU A 157 -14.55 20.49 11.89
CA LEU A 157 -15.35 19.98 10.76
C LEU A 157 -15.64 21.08 9.74
N ALA A 158 -16.07 22.28 10.17
CA ALA A 158 -16.29 23.43 9.29
C ALA A 158 -15.00 23.88 8.60
N ASN A 159 -13.87 23.82 9.29
CA ASN A 159 -12.56 24.11 8.72
C ASN A 159 -12.12 23.04 7.71
N VAL A 160 -12.42 21.76 7.95
CA VAL A 160 -12.14 20.65 7.02
C VAL A 160 -12.98 20.81 5.74
N THR A 161 -14.28 21.11 5.85
CA THR A 161 -15.15 21.34 4.69
C THR A 161 -14.79 22.59 3.87
N ASN A 162 -14.13 23.57 4.50
CA ASN A 162 -13.69 24.80 3.83
C ASN A 162 -12.21 24.78 3.37
N ARG A 163 -11.42 23.77 3.72
CA ARG A 163 -9.96 23.74 3.47
C ARG A 163 -9.50 22.72 2.45
N GLY A 164 -10.35 21.82 2.00
CA GLY A 164 -9.95 20.82 1.01
C GLY A 164 -10.56 19.44 1.23
N HIS A 165 -10.04 18.47 0.50
CA HIS A 165 -10.61 17.14 0.41
C HIS A 165 -9.66 16.05 0.94
N ILE A 166 -10.23 14.98 1.47
CA ILE A 166 -9.53 13.75 1.86
C ILE A 166 -10.11 12.60 1.05
N TYR A 167 -9.32 12.07 0.11
CA TYR A 167 -9.68 10.89 -0.66
C TYR A 167 -9.09 9.66 0.00
N GLY A 168 -9.95 8.78 0.48
CA GLY A 168 -9.53 7.59 1.21
C GLY A 168 -10.04 6.29 0.61
N ILE A 169 -9.30 5.24 0.87
CA ILE A 169 -9.70 3.85 0.64
C ILE A 169 -9.35 3.01 1.85
N LYS A 170 -10.14 1.95 2.10
CA LYS A 170 -9.82 0.92 3.08
C LYS A 170 -10.04 -0.47 2.52
N ARG A 171 -9.25 -1.42 2.99
CA ARG A 171 -9.38 -2.83 2.63
C ARG A 171 -9.19 -3.69 3.88
N LYS A 172 -10.05 -4.69 4.06
CA LYS A 172 -9.83 -5.73 5.04
C LYS A 172 -8.57 -6.52 4.69
N ILE A 173 -7.67 -6.70 5.66
CA ILE A 173 -6.44 -7.49 5.49
C ILE A 173 -6.66 -8.91 6.00
N THR A 174 -7.22 -9.01 7.22
CA THR A 174 -7.56 -10.29 7.86
C THR A 174 -8.92 -10.18 8.55
N ASP A 175 -9.60 -11.30 8.71
CA ASP A 175 -10.72 -11.40 9.65
C ASP A 175 -10.21 -11.52 11.11
N LEU A 176 -11.13 -11.58 12.07
CA LEU A 176 -10.80 -11.73 13.51
C LEU A 176 -10.14 -13.07 13.83
N ASN A 177 -10.27 -14.09 12.97
CA ASN A 177 -9.60 -15.40 13.11
C ASN A 177 -8.22 -15.44 12.46
N GLY A 178 -7.76 -14.33 11.86
CA GLY A 178 -6.47 -14.23 11.19
C GLY A 178 -6.46 -14.73 9.75
N ASN A 179 -7.61 -15.06 9.13
CA ASN A 179 -7.66 -15.44 7.72
C ASN A 179 -7.39 -14.22 6.84
N ILE A 180 -6.41 -14.33 5.96
CA ILE A 180 -5.99 -13.24 5.07
C ILE A 180 -7.05 -13.02 3.99
N ASN A 181 -7.48 -11.77 3.82
CA ASN A 181 -8.34 -11.36 2.72
C ASN A 181 -7.53 -11.15 1.45
N THR A 182 -7.85 -11.89 0.40
CA THR A 182 -7.21 -11.79 -0.91
C THR A 182 -8.06 -11.09 -1.96
N ALA A 183 -9.17 -10.44 -1.59
CA ALA A 183 -9.94 -9.61 -2.51
C ALA A 183 -9.08 -8.47 -3.07
N THR A 184 -9.23 -8.17 -4.37
CA THR A 184 -8.44 -7.12 -5.03
C THR A 184 -8.98 -5.73 -4.78
N THR A 185 -10.29 -5.63 -4.52
CA THR A 185 -11.01 -4.36 -4.40
C THR A 185 -10.87 -3.72 -3.04
N TRP A 186 -10.87 -2.40 -3.04
CA TRP A 186 -10.88 -1.52 -1.87
C TRP A 186 -12.23 -0.81 -1.75
N MET A 187 -12.61 -0.48 -0.54
CA MET A 187 -13.77 0.38 -0.27
C MET A 187 -13.35 1.84 -0.30
N LYS A 188 -13.99 2.65 -1.12
CA LYS A 188 -13.82 4.12 -1.14
C LYS A 188 -14.50 4.74 0.07
N ILE A 189 -13.80 5.65 0.78
CA ILE A 189 -14.24 6.32 2.01
C ILE A 189 -13.97 7.83 1.92
N TYR A 190 -14.56 8.63 2.80
CA TYR A 190 -14.50 10.09 2.84
C TYR A 190 -14.95 10.70 1.49
N ASP A 191 -14.26 11.73 0.99
CA ASP A 191 -14.59 12.41 -0.27
C ASP A 191 -14.39 11.52 -1.52
N ASN A 192 -13.87 10.30 -1.31
CA ASN A 192 -13.70 9.32 -2.36
C ASN A 192 -14.98 8.52 -2.66
N GLN A 193 -15.99 8.57 -1.78
CA GLN A 193 -17.23 7.82 -1.95
C GLN A 193 -18.00 8.25 -3.19
N GLY A 194 -18.42 7.28 -4.01
CA GLY A 194 -19.20 7.52 -5.22
C GLY A 194 -18.41 8.00 -6.43
N LEU A 195 -17.11 8.31 -6.29
CA LEU A 195 -16.26 8.69 -7.42
C LEU A 195 -15.97 7.47 -8.31
N ILE A 196 -16.01 7.68 -9.61
CA ILE A 196 -15.78 6.66 -10.63
C ILE A 196 -14.46 6.96 -11.35
N ALA A 197 -13.63 5.93 -11.55
CA ALA A 197 -12.44 5.97 -12.38
C ALA A 197 -12.50 4.87 -13.44
N GLN A 198 -12.50 5.26 -14.70
CA GLN A 198 -12.40 4.35 -15.85
C GLN A 198 -11.19 4.74 -16.68
N ALA A 199 -10.39 3.75 -17.06
CA ALA A 199 -9.31 3.95 -18.02
C ALA A 199 -9.79 3.65 -19.43
N GLN A 200 -9.28 4.39 -20.41
CA GLN A 200 -9.54 4.12 -21.82
C GLN A 200 -8.85 2.81 -22.24
N LYS A 201 -9.59 1.86 -22.77
CA LYS A 201 -9.06 0.60 -23.32
C LYS A 201 -9.54 0.43 -24.76
N GLY A 202 -8.74 0.93 -25.68
CA GLY A 202 -9.09 1.00 -27.09
C GLY A 202 -9.42 2.42 -27.56
N THR A 203 -10.12 2.53 -28.67
CA THR A 203 -10.43 3.81 -29.32
C THR A 203 -11.65 4.55 -28.73
N ASP A 204 -12.43 3.90 -27.85
CA ASP A 204 -13.56 4.57 -27.19
C ASP A 204 -13.03 5.55 -26.13
N SER A 205 -13.18 6.84 -26.42
CA SER A 205 -12.76 7.93 -25.54
C SER A 205 -13.83 8.37 -24.52
N ASN A 206 -15.04 7.77 -24.57
CA ASN A 206 -16.16 8.13 -23.68
C ASN A 206 -16.08 7.42 -22.33
N VAL A 207 -14.93 7.46 -21.70
CA VAL A 207 -14.73 6.90 -20.36
C VAL A 207 -14.93 7.98 -19.31
N ARG A 208 -15.57 7.63 -18.21
CA ARG A 208 -15.78 8.54 -17.08
C ARG A 208 -14.63 8.37 -16.09
N ASN A 209 -13.94 9.47 -15.82
CA ASN A 209 -12.99 9.53 -14.72
C ASN A 209 -13.20 10.84 -13.95
N ASP A 210 -13.84 10.75 -12.79
CA ASP A 210 -14.18 11.91 -11.97
C ASP A 210 -12.93 12.63 -11.44
N TYR A 211 -11.80 11.90 -11.30
CA TYR A 211 -10.53 12.44 -10.82
C TYR A 211 -9.83 13.38 -11.80
N ASP A 212 -10.26 13.44 -13.07
CA ASP A 212 -9.69 14.36 -14.05
C ASP A 212 -9.90 15.83 -13.67
N ASN A 213 -10.85 16.11 -12.77
CA ASN A 213 -11.18 17.45 -12.29
C ASN A 213 -10.86 17.65 -10.80
N LEU A 214 -10.21 16.67 -10.13
CA LEU A 214 -9.97 16.70 -8.69
C LEU A 214 -8.46 16.77 -8.39
N TYR A 215 -8.08 17.64 -7.44
CA TYR A 215 -6.72 17.67 -6.93
C TYR A 215 -6.43 16.39 -6.11
N PRO A 216 -5.24 15.77 -6.19
CA PRO A 216 -4.07 16.23 -6.95
C PRO A 216 -4.04 15.78 -8.42
N TRP A 217 -4.97 14.94 -8.89
CA TRP A 217 -4.92 14.30 -10.22
C TRP A 217 -5.01 15.29 -11.38
N ASN A 218 -5.82 16.36 -11.26
CA ASN A 218 -5.97 17.39 -12.28
C ASN A 218 -4.72 18.28 -12.44
N GLU A 219 -3.83 18.30 -11.43
CA GLU A 219 -2.57 19.05 -11.47
C GLU A 219 -1.38 18.17 -11.94
N ILE A 220 -1.62 16.85 -12.14
CA ILE A 220 -0.65 15.98 -12.77
C ILE A 220 -0.67 16.25 -14.25
N ILE A 221 0.40 16.85 -14.78
CA ILE A 221 0.46 17.28 -16.18
C ILE A 221 1.83 17.01 -16.80
N THR A 222 1.84 16.57 -18.06
CA THR A 222 3.09 16.43 -18.82
C THR A 222 3.56 17.80 -19.29
N VAL A 223 4.87 18.04 -19.22
CA VAL A 223 5.51 19.30 -19.56
C VAL A 223 6.74 19.05 -20.43
N ASN A 224 7.14 20.06 -21.21
CA ASN A 224 8.50 20.15 -21.72
C ASN A 224 9.35 20.94 -20.72
N TYR A 225 10.46 20.37 -20.29
CA TYR A 225 11.37 20.97 -19.33
C TYR A 225 12.70 21.28 -19.98
N ASP A 226 13.06 22.55 -19.99
CA ASP A 226 14.37 23.03 -20.43
C ASP A 226 15.38 22.84 -19.28
N VAL A 227 16.28 21.88 -19.46
CA VAL A 227 17.26 21.48 -18.46
C VAL A 227 18.30 22.58 -18.24
N GLU A 228 18.75 23.25 -19.31
CA GLU A 228 19.77 24.30 -19.26
C GLU A 228 19.27 25.51 -18.47
N ASN A 229 18.06 25.98 -18.78
CA ASN A 229 17.44 27.13 -18.12
C ASN A 229 16.62 26.77 -16.87
N LYS A 230 16.55 25.48 -16.49
CA LYS A 230 15.86 24.95 -15.31
C LYS A 230 14.39 25.42 -15.20
N LYS A 231 13.65 25.39 -16.31
CA LYS A 231 12.24 25.85 -16.36
C LYS A 231 11.36 24.99 -17.25
N ILE A 232 10.06 25.01 -16.95
CA ILE A 232 9.03 24.47 -17.85
C ILE A 232 8.85 25.48 -19.00
N VAL A 233 8.91 25.00 -20.24
CA VAL A 233 8.77 25.80 -21.47
C VAL A 233 7.46 25.54 -22.21
N ALA A 234 6.79 24.42 -21.94
CA ALA A 234 5.45 24.14 -22.44
C ALA A 234 4.72 23.14 -21.53
N TYR A 235 3.42 23.24 -21.47
CA TYR A 235 2.51 22.29 -20.84
C TYR A 235 1.81 21.46 -21.94
N TYR A 236 1.41 20.22 -21.62
CA TYR A 236 0.57 19.45 -22.51
C TYR A 236 -0.72 20.23 -22.86
N GLY A 237 -0.97 20.36 -24.17
CA GLY A 237 -2.05 21.21 -24.71
C GLY A 237 -1.58 22.53 -25.28
N ASP A 238 -0.39 23.00 -24.94
CA ASP A 238 0.21 24.18 -25.57
C ASP A 238 0.63 23.87 -27.02
N GLU A 239 0.56 24.85 -27.91
CA GLU A 239 0.91 24.72 -29.32
C GLU A 239 2.38 24.28 -29.55
N ASN A 240 3.28 24.76 -28.70
CA ASN A 240 4.70 24.43 -28.73
C ASN A 240 5.09 23.18 -27.96
N PHE A 241 4.15 22.48 -27.31
CA PHE A 241 4.43 21.21 -26.64
C PHE A 241 4.85 20.13 -27.64
N LYS A 242 5.91 19.39 -27.33
CA LYS A 242 6.45 18.29 -28.17
C LYS A 242 6.71 17.04 -27.34
N PHE A 243 6.28 15.89 -27.82
CA PHE A 243 6.57 14.60 -27.20
C PHE A 243 7.98 14.07 -27.50
N ASP A 244 8.57 14.46 -28.63
CA ASP A 244 9.84 13.93 -29.16
C ASP A 244 11.09 14.51 -28.49
N GLY A 245 10.94 15.37 -27.52
CA GLY A 245 12.03 16.02 -26.81
C GLY A 245 12.67 17.21 -27.55
N SER A 246 12.13 17.61 -28.73
CA SER A 246 12.65 18.76 -29.49
C SER A 246 12.43 20.12 -28.79
N ASN A 247 11.54 20.18 -27.79
CA ASN A 247 11.29 21.36 -26.98
C ASN A 247 11.65 21.13 -25.48
N GLY A 248 12.62 20.26 -25.18
CA GLY A 248 13.05 19.91 -23.81
C GLY A 248 12.59 18.54 -23.38
N GLU A 249 13.01 18.11 -22.17
CA GLU A 249 12.65 16.80 -21.63
C GLU A 249 11.15 16.69 -21.37
N VAL A 250 10.59 15.53 -21.71
CA VAL A 250 9.15 15.28 -21.56
C VAL A 250 8.91 14.64 -20.18
N LEU A 251 8.52 15.48 -19.23
CA LEU A 251 8.36 15.09 -17.84
C LEU A 251 6.89 15.21 -17.41
N THR A 252 6.46 14.35 -16.49
CA THR A 252 5.14 14.44 -15.84
C THR A 252 5.30 15.06 -14.46
N LYS A 253 4.80 16.28 -14.31
CA LYS A 253 4.82 17.03 -13.05
C LYS A 253 3.81 16.45 -12.09
N LYS A 254 4.23 16.21 -10.85
CA LYS A 254 3.41 15.83 -9.70
C LYS A 254 3.27 17.02 -8.75
N PRO A 255 2.07 17.37 -8.32
CA PRO A 255 1.87 18.48 -7.39
C PRO A 255 2.25 18.09 -5.95
N LYS A 256 2.31 19.09 -5.08
CA LYS A 256 2.41 18.87 -3.64
C LYS A 256 1.14 18.19 -3.14
N MET A 257 1.28 17.16 -2.29
CA MET A 257 0.14 16.46 -1.68
C MET A 257 0.53 15.89 -0.31
N TRP A 258 -0.45 15.44 0.44
CA TRP A 258 -0.23 14.78 1.73
C TRP A 258 -0.81 13.37 1.67
N ILE A 259 -0.01 12.39 2.05
CA ILE A 259 -0.36 10.97 1.96
C ILE A 259 -0.29 10.35 3.35
N LYS A 260 -1.26 9.48 3.66
CA LYS A 260 -1.25 8.66 4.87
C LYS A 260 -1.57 7.21 4.52
N ARG A 261 -0.77 6.30 5.05
CA ARG A 261 -1.04 4.86 5.08
C ARG A 261 -1.07 4.41 6.52
N ILE A 262 -2.09 3.65 6.89
CA ILE A 262 -2.27 3.15 8.24
C ILE A 262 -2.53 1.64 8.15
N LEU A 263 -1.92 0.88 9.10
CA LEU A 263 -2.03 -0.56 9.17
C LEU A 263 -1.58 -1.07 10.55
N PRO A 264 -2.18 -2.07 11.14
CA PRO A 264 -3.57 -2.47 10.96
C PRO A 264 -4.49 -1.68 11.92
N ILE A 265 -5.70 -1.36 11.48
CA ILE A 265 -6.75 -0.90 12.39
C ILE A 265 -7.75 -2.05 12.57
N GLN A 266 -8.06 -2.39 13.82
CA GLN A 266 -9.12 -3.33 14.12
C GLN A 266 -10.48 -2.64 14.02
N GLU A 267 -11.36 -3.20 13.22
CA GLU A 267 -12.78 -2.88 13.14
C GLU A 267 -13.60 -4.08 13.64
N GLU A 268 -14.92 -3.96 13.60
CA GLU A 268 -15.85 -4.95 14.15
C GLU A 268 -15.64 -6.39 13.61
N ASP A 269 -15.24 -6.52 12.34
CA ASP A 269 -15.17 -7.80 11.63
C ASP A 269 -13.75 -8.20 11.17
N GLY A 270 -12.71 -7.43 11.54
CA GLY A 270 -11.34 -7.74 11.18
C GLY A 270 -10.38 -6.57 11.25
N PHE A 271 -9.23 -6.73 10.61
CA PHE A 271 -8.16 -5.72 10.56
C PHE A 271 -8.08 -5.09 9.18
N TYR A 272 -7.93 -3.77 9.13
CA TYR A 272 -7.99 -2.98 7.91
C TYR A 272 -6.72 -2.18 7.64
N GLU A 273 -6.37 -2.07 6.37
CA GLU A 273 -5.42 -1.11 5.83
C GLU A 273 -6.18 0.10 5.27
N TYR A 274 -5.63 1.31 5.52
CA TYR A 274 -6.13 2.56 4.99
C TYR A 274 -5.08 3.25 4.15
N ARG A 275 -5.48 3.85 3.03
CA ARG A 275 -4.65 4.79 2.27
C ARG A 275 -5.46 6.05 2.00
N MET A 276 -4.83 7.20 2.20
CA MET A 276 -5.49 8.50 2.07
C MET A 276 -4.57 9.49 1.38
N ILE A 277 -5.18 10.37 0.60
CA ILE A 277 -4.54 11.53 -0.03
C ILE A 277 -5.34 12.76 0.37
N ALA A 278 -4.66 13.81 0.80
CA ALA A 278 -5.25 15.11 1.08
C ALA A 278 -4.61 16.20 0.23
N ASP A 279 -5.37 17.25 -0.09
CA ASP A 279 -4.93 18.43 -0.81
C ASP A 279 -4.44 19.56 0.12
N PHE A 280 -4.47 19.33 1.42
CA PHE A 280 -4.05 20.27 2.46
C PHE A 280 -3.26 19.56 3.57
N GLU A 281 -2.56 20.34 4.40
CA GLU A 281 -1.77 19.82 5.51
C GLU A 281 -2.65 19.23 6.61
N LEU A 282 -2.35 17.98 7.00
CA LEU A 282 -3.00 17.27 8.08
C LEU A 282 -1.96 16.65 9.00
N GLN A 283 -2.29 16.63 10.30
CA GLN A 283 -1.47 15.93 11.28
C GLN A 283 -1.32 14.45 10.90
N ASP A 284 -0.11 13.92 11.04
CA ASP A 284 0.27 12.53 10.73
C ASP A 284 0.18 12.14 9.24
N PHE A 285 -0.03 13.08 8.34
CA PHE A 285 0.15 12.87 6.90
C PHE A 285 1.58 13.20 6.48
N ILE A 286 2.13 12.41 5.57
CA ILE A 286 3.44 12.66 5.00
C ILE A 286 3.28 13.65 3.85
N LYS A 287 3.96 14.76 3.94
CA LYS A 287 4.03 15.76 2.86
C LYS A 287 4.90 15.22 1.73
N ILE A 288 4.35 15.21 0.54
CA ILE A 288 5.07 14.95 -0.70
C ILE A 288 5.33 16.29 -1.38
N GLU A 289 6.60 16.66 -1.46
CA GLU A 289 6.99 17.84 -2.21
C GLU A 289 6.81 17.60 -3.72
N PRO A 290 6.54 18.63 -4.51
CA PRO A 290 6.43 18.49 -5.96
C PRO A 290 7.69 17.86 -6.56
N TYR A 291 7.51 17.05 -7.60
CA TYR A 291 8.59 16.44 -8.37
C TYR A 291 8.14 16.19 -9.81
N MET A 292 9.03 15.72 -10.66
CA MET A 292 8.69 15.34 -12.02
C MET A 292 9.25 13.96 -12.34
N ASP A 293 8.41 13.08 -12.89
CA ASP A 293 8.83 11.80 -13.48
C ASP A 293 9.06 11.96 -14.98
N GLY A 294 9.99 11.21 -15.55
CA GLY A 294 10.02 11.02 -16.98
C GLY A 294 8.68 10.45 -17.47
N ARG A 295 8.05 11.06 -18.47
CA ARG A 295 6.86 10.47 -19.12
C ARG A 295 7.15 9.09 -19.66
N TYR A 296 8.35 8.91 -20.23
CA TYR A 296 8.81 7.69 -20.89
C TYR A 296 9.89 6.95 -20.11
N GLU A 297 10.08 5.68 -20.41
CA GLU A 297 11.27 4.94 -20.02
C GLU A 297 12.50 5.59 -20.62
N MET A 298 13.62 5.56 -19.87
CA MET A 298 14.84 6.30 -20.21
C MET A 298 15.46 5.82 -21.53
N TYR A 299 15.62 6.72 -22.46
CA TYR A 299 16.52 6.61 -23.60
C TYR A 299 17.89 7.22 -23.22
N VAL A 300 18.96 6.70 -23.76
CA VAL A 300 20.32 7.23 -23.54
C VAL A 300 20.96 7.55 -24.89
N ASP A 301 21.44 8.76 -25.05
CA ASP A 301 22.07 9.23 -26.29
C ASP A 301 23.52 8.76 -26.44
N GLU A 302 24.18 9.15 -27.52
CA GLU A 302 25.59 8.82 -27.83
C GLU A 302 26.61 9.45 -26.83
N ASN A 303 26.18 10.49 -26.09
CA ASN A 303 26.99 11.17 -25.07
C ASN A 303 26.77 10.55 -23.67
N ASN A 304 26.02 9.44 -23.56
CA ASN A 304 25.61 8.81 -22.32
C ASN A 304 24.73 9.70 -21.43
N ILE A 305 23.91 10.55 -22.03
CA ILE A 305 22.93 11.36 -21.32
C ILE A 305 21.57 10.65 -21.37
N GLY A 306 20.92 10.54 -20.21
CA GLY A 306 19.59 9.94 -20.07
C GLY A 306 18.48 10.94 -20.43
N HIS A 307 17.50 10.53 -21.23
CA HIS A 307 16.42 11.38 -21.74
C HIS A 307 15.06 10.72 -21.58
N SER A 308 14.01 11.54 -21.49
CA SER A 308 12.59 11.13 -21.56
C SER A 308 11.96 11.75 -22.81
N ARG A 309 11.78 10.94 -23.87
CA ARG A 309 11.23 11.40 -25.16
C ARG A 309 10.52 10.29 -25.90
N SER A 310 9.57 10.64 -26.77
CA SER A 310 8.80 9.74 -27.63
C SER A 310 9.60 9.25 -28.83
N GLY A 311 9.22 8.09 -29.37
CA GLY A 311 9.72 7.57 -30.66
C GLY A 311 11.07 6.86 -30.58
N VAL A 312 11.59 6.61 -29.39
CA VAL A 312 12.92 6.00 -29.16
C VAL A 312 12.83 4.67 -28.41
N PHE A 313 13.82 3.81 -28.58
CA PHE A 313 13.91 2.60 -27.78
C PHE A 313 14.47 2.92 -26.39
N PRO A 314 13.86 2.35 -25.32
CA PRO A 314 14.42 2.51 -23.99
C PRO A 314 15.79 1.85 -23.86
N LYS A 315 16.66 2.41 -23.03
CA LYS A 315 17.98 1.87 -22.72
C LYS A 315 17.85 0.59 -21.90
N TYR A 316 18.67 -0.41 -22.24
CA TYR A 316 18.84 -1.67 -21.52
C TYR A 316 20.33 -2.08 -21.55
N ASN A 317 20.67 -3.27 -21.03
CA ASN A 317 22.06 -3.75 -20.89
C ASN A 317 22.97 -2.75 -20.17
N ALA A 318 22.44 -2.11 -19.15
CA ALA A 318 23.16 -1.27 -18.22
C ALA A 318 22.80 -1.69 -16.78
N ASN A 319 23.71 -1.51 -15.85
CA ASN A 319 23.44 -1.75 -14.43
C ASN A 319 22.88 -0.48 -13.78
N ILE A 320 22.39 -0.60 -12.53
CA ILE A 320 21.74 0.52 -11.83
C ILE A 320 22.66 1.74 -11.72
N LYS A 321 23.97 1.56 -11.45
CA LYS A 321 24.92 2.67 -11.36
C LYS A 321 25.05 3.44 -12.67
N GLN A 322 25.09 2.72 -13.79
CA GLN A 322 25.13 3.35 -15.10
C GLN A 322 23.85 4.15 -15.38
N PHE A 323 22.67 3.64 -14.98
CA PHE A 323 21.43 4.39 -15.12
C PHE A 323 21.40 5.64 -14.23
N GLU A 324 21.93 5.55 -13.00
CA GLU A 324 22.12 6.71 -12.11
C GLU A 324 23.06 7.75 -12.74
N GLU A 325 24.16 7.31 -13.35
CA GLU A 325 25.11 8.17 -14.06
C GLU A 325 24.45 8.85 -15.27
N TYR A 326 23.69 8.12 -16.10
CA TYR A 326 22.98 8.67 -17.25
C TYR A 326 21.94 9.73 -16.83
N ALA A 327 21.22 9.50 -15.75
CA ALA A 327 20.26 10.47 -15.24
C ALA A 327 20.96 11.74 -14.74
N ARG A 328 22.06 11.60 -13.96
CA ARG A 328 22.82 12.73 -13.40
C ARG A 328 23.60 13.50 -14.46
N SER A 329 23.98 12.84 -15.59
CA SER A 329 24.58 13.51 -16.74
C SER A 329 23.63 14.50 -17.42
N LEU A 330 22.30 14.33 -17.25
CA LEU A 330 21.30 15.30 -17.69
C LEU A 330 21.30 16.55 -16.77
N GLY A 331 21.48 16.36 -15.47
CA GLY A 331 21.54 17.44 -14.47
C GLY A 331 21.64 16.88 -13.04
N GLU A 332 22.25 17.64 -12.12
CA GLU A 332 22.48 17.20 -10.73
C GLU A 332 21.18 16.92 -9.96
N ASP A 333 20.07 17.55 -10.34
CA ASP A 333 18.73 17.38 -9.77
C ASP A 333 17.96 16.21 -10.42
N PHE A 334 18.57 15.49 -11.36
CA PHE A 334 18.02 14.29 -11.95
C PHE A 334 18.59 13.02 -11.32
N CYS A 335 17.74 12.02 -11.18
CA CYS A 335 18.06 10.68 -10.74
C CYS A 335 17.17 9.67 -11.46
N ILE A 336 17.24 8.38 -11.14
CA ILE A 336 16.23 7.41 -11.57
C ILE A 336 15.10 7.31 -10.55
N GLU A 337 14.00 6.63 -10.94
CA GLU A 337 12.84 6.40 -10.09
C GLU A 337 13.24 5.83 -8.73
N ASP A 338 12.65 6.35 -7.64
CA ASP A 338 12.96 6.01 -6.26
C ASP A 338 11.70 5.60 -5.48
N TRP A 339 11.75 5.71 -4.15
CA TRP A 339 10.63 5.44 -3.26
C TRP A 339 9.34 6.21 -3.63
N ARG A 340 9.38 7.25 -4.47
CA ARG A 340 8.19 7.95 -4.98
C ARG A 340 7.33 7.05 -5.87
N ARG A 341 7.82 5.88 -6.26
CA ARG A 341 7.00 4.81 -6.83
C ARG A 341 5.78 4.51 -5.97
N PHE A 342 5.91 4.51 -4.63
CA PHE A 342 4.80 4.26 -3.71
C PHE A 342 3.77 5.40 -3.67
N VAL A 343 4.16 6.62 -4.10
CA VAL A 343 3.21 7.72 -4.34
C VAL A 343 2.32 7.39 -5.53
N ASP A 344 2.89 6.93 -6.65
CA ASP A 344 2.12 6.52 -7.83
C ASP A 344 1.18 5.33 -7.53
N GLU A 345 1.66 4.34 -6.77
CA GLU A 345 0.83 3.22 -6.31
C GLU A 345 -0.34 3.70 -5.43
N THR A 346 -0.10 4.69 -4.57
CA THR A 346 -1.16 5.25 -3.71
C THR A 346 -2.17 6.06 -4.51
N LEU A 347 -1.70 6.91 -5.44
CA LEU A 347 -2.56 7.65 -6.37
C LEU A 347 -3.45 6.70 -7.17
N TYR A 348 -2.85 5.65 -7.75
CA TYR A 348 -3.59 4.63 -8.50
C TYR A 348 -4.63 3.92 -7.62
N LEU A 349 -4.24 3.44 -6.44
CA LEU A 349 -5.15 2.71 -5.56
C LEU A 349 -6.32 3.57 -5.09
N VAL A 350 -6.08 4.82 -4.71
CA VAL A 350 -7.14 5.74 -4.28
C VAL A 350 -8.09 6.03 -5.45
N GLU A 351 -7.58 6.15 -6.67
CA GLU A 351 -8.36 6.39 -7.88
C GLU A 351 -9.19 5.17 -8.29
N TYR A 352 -8.55 4.02 -8.53
CA TYR A 352 -9.21 2.83 -9.09
C TYR A 352 -9.80 1.89 -8.04
N ALA A 353 -9.32 1.93 -6.81
CA ALA A 353 -9.75 1.06 -5.72
C ALA A 353 -9.64 -0.44 -6.05
N ASP A 354 -8.65 -0.84 -6.83
CA ASP A 354 -8.39 -2.23 -7.22
C ASP A 354 -6.89 -2.51 -7.34
N ASN A 355 -6.44 -3.65 -6.84
CA ASN A 355 -5.05 -4.10 -6.97
C ASN A 355 -4.71 -4.61 -8.38
N ASN A 356 -5.69 -4.96 -9.20
CA ASN A 356 -5.47 -5.49 -10.55
C ASN A 356 -5.23 -4.38 -11.57
N SER A 357 -3.99 -3.89 -11.65
CA SER A 357 -3.63 -2.80 -12.56
C SER A 357 -3.76 -3.18 -14.04
N GLN A 358 -3.50 -4.43 -14.43
CA GLN A 358 -3.71 -4.90 -15.80
C GLN A 358 -5.19 -4.90 -16.20
N ALA A 359 -6.07 -5.26 -15.27
CA ALA A 359 -7.51 -5.19 -15.52
C ALA A 359 -8.02 -3.74 -15.55
N ALA A 360 -7.51 -2.87 -14.68
CA ALA A 360 -7.94 -1.47 -14.62
C ALA A 360 -7.41 -0.63 -15.79
N LEU A 361 -6.10 -0.64 -16.04
CA LEU A 361 -5.44 0.23 -17.02
C LEU A 361 -5.27 -0.43 -18.40
N GLY A 362 -4.99 -1.74 -18.42
CA GLY A 362 -4.61 -2.51 -19.60
C GLY A 362 -3.36 -3.34 -19.34
N ARG A 363 -3.14 -4.34 -20.20
CA ARG A 363 -2.09 -5.34 -20.02
C ARG A 363 -0.66 -4.79 -20.19
N GLY A 364 -0.51 -3.66 -20.89
CA GLY A 364 0.79 -3.16 -21.28
C GLY A 364 1.54 -4.10 -22.23
N VAL A 365 2.81 -3.83 -22.49
CA VAL A 365 3.67 -4.72 -23.30
C VAL A 365 4.16 -5.84 -22.39
N SER A 366 3.48 -6.97 -22.37
CA SER A 366 3.74 -8.11 -21.49
C SER A 366 3.76 -9.46 -22.19
N GLU A 367 3.21 -9.54 -23.43
CA GLU A 367 3.05 -10.81 -24.13
C GLU A 367 4.29 -11.17 -24.97
N TRP A 368 4.90 -12.28 -24.60
CA TRP A 368 5.93 -12.90 -25.44
C TRP A 368 5.34 -13.36 -26.77
N SER A 369 6.06 -13.10 -27.85
CA SER A 369 5.72 -13.55 -29.20
C SER A 369 6.97 -14.06 -29.88
N GLU A 370 6.89 -15.23 -30.50
CA GLU A 370 8.01 -15.87 -31.19
C GLU A 370 7.50 -16.64 -32.42
N LYS A 371 8.22 -16.55 -33.55
CA LYS A 371 7.98 -17.30 -34.78
C LYS A 371 9.29 -17.61 -35.47
N LYS A 372 9.25 -18.65 -36.36
CA LYS A 372 10.42 -19.06 -37.14
C LYS A 372 10.31 -18.65 -38.60
N ALA A 373 11.44 -18.26 -39.16
CA ALA A 373 11.57 -17.97 -40.60
C ALA A 373 11.33 -19.23 -41.41
N LEU A 374 10.46 -19.12 -42.40
CA LEU A 374 10.15 -20.19 -43.38
C LEU A 374 11.07 -20.16 -44.60
N VAL A 375 11.72 -19.04 -44.90
CA VAL A 375 12.52 -18.80 -46.11
C VAL A 375 13.83 -18.13 -45.76
N SER A 376 14.92 -18.56 -46.37
CA SER A 376 16.21 -17.84 -46.36
C SER A 376 16.20 -16.74 -47.40
N GLU A 377 16.51 -15.52 -46.99
CA GLU A 377 16.67 -14.35 -47.86
C GLU A 377 17.89 -13.53 -47.42
N ALA A 378 18.69 -13.06 -48.37
CA ALA A 378 19.85 -12.25 -48.09
C ALA A 378 19.57 -10.76 -48.31
N ASN A 379 20.11 -9.91 -47.40
CA ASN A 379 20.05 -8.46 -47.52
C ASN A 379 18.58 -7.93 -47.66
N VAL A 380 17.72 -8.34 -46.71
CA VAL A 380 16.29 -8.02 -46.70
C VAL A 380 15.84 -7.30 -45.41
N ASN A 381 14.74 -6.55 -45.54
CA ASN A 381 14.01 -5.93 -44.44
C ASN A 381 12.67 -6.62 -44.17
N ARG A 382 12.66 -7.95 -44.33
CA ARG A 382 11.47 -8.77 -44.04
C ARG A 382 11.87 -10.16 -43.58
N ILE A 383 10.94 -10.80 -42.86
CA ILE A 383 11.01 -12.21 -42.50
C ILE A 383 9.70 -12.89 -42.88
N ILE A 384 9.77 -14.08 -43.41
CA ILE A 384 8.59 -14.87 -43.79
C ILE A 384 8.27 -15.85 -42.68
N VAL A 385 7.05 -15.80 -42.15
CA VAL A 385 6.57 -16.66 -41.07
C VAL A 385 5.25 -17.33 -41.39
N ASP A 386 4.86 -18.35 -40.64
CA ASP A 386 3.59 -19.07 -40.79
C ASP A 386 2.38 -18.23 -40.38
N ASN A 387 2.54 -17.40 -39.35
CA ASN A 387 1.49 -16.55 -38.77
C ASN A 387 2.10 -15.27 -38.22
N ALA A 388 1.57 -14.11 -38.60
CA ALA A 388 2.03 -12.80 -38.19
C ALA A 388 1.10 -12.12 -37.15
N SER A 389 0.04 -12.77 -36.67
CA SER A 389 -0.99 -12.14 -35.82
C SER A 389 -0.46 -11.57 -34.49
N THR A 390 0.68 -12.07 -34.02
CA THR A 390 1.34 -11.60 -32.78
C THR A 390 2.39 -10.52 -33.04
N PHE A 391 2.57 -10.06 -34.25
CA PHE A 391 3.52 -9.03 -34.68
C PHE A 391 2.80 -7.89 -35.42
N PRO A 392 1.87 -7.16 -34.78
CA PRO A 392 1.15 -6.09 -35.47
C PRO A 392 2.11 -4.99 -35.94
N VAL A 393 1.67 -4.18 -36.91
CA VAL A 393 2.39 -2.99 -37.37
C VAL A 393 2.62 -2.07 -36.16
N GLY A 394 3.83 -1.53 -36.02
CA GLY A 394 4.28 -0.76 -34.86
C GLY A 394 4.90 -1.60 -33.75
N ARG A 395 4.79 -2.94 -33.76
CA ARG A 395 5.43 -3.81 -32.75
C ARG A 395 6.94 -3.76 -32.86
N SER A 396 7.62 -3.63 -31.71
CA SER A 396 9.07 -3.77 -31.63
C SER A 396 9.48 -5.24 -31.63
N ILE A 397 10.51 -5.56 -32.41
CA ILE A 397 10.98 -6.93 -32.65
C ILE A 397 12.51 -7.04 -32.63
N CYS A 398 12.96 -8.25 -32.35
CA CYS A 398 14.32 -8.72 -32.65
C CYS A 398 14.26 -9.94 -33.57
N ILE A 399 15.36 -10.18 -34.34
CA ILE A 399 15.53 -11.34 -35.19
C ILE A 399 16.91 -11.94 -34.94
N GLY A 400 17.01 -13.27 -34.86
CA GLY A 400 18.27 -13.94 -34.58
C GLY A 400 18.25 -15.43 -34.87
N THR A 401 19.36 -16.11 -34.65
CA THR A 401 19.46 -17.57 -34.82
C THR A 401 18.64 -18.35 -33.80
N THR A 402 18.37 -17.75 -32.66
CA THR A 402 17.46 -18.20 -31.59
C THR A 402 16.78 -16.98 -31.00
N ALA A 403 15.64 -17.17 -30.29
CA ALA A 403 14.94 -16.10 -29.59
C ALA A 403 15.68 -15.69 -28.31
N ALA A 404 16.91 -15.26 -28.47
CA ALA A 404 17.79 -14.81 -27.40
C ALA A 404 18.60 -13.57 -27.82
N TRP A 405 18.74 -12.62 -26.91
CA TRP A 405 19.39 -11.33 -27.18
C TRP A 405 20.81 -11.45 -27.78
N ASN A 406 21.61 -12.40 -27.28
CA ASN A 406 23.00 -12.60 -27.73
C ASN A 406 23.11 -13.19 -29.14
N SER A 407 22.04 -13.80 -29.65
CA SER A 407 21.96 -14.41 -30.99
C SER A 407 21.32 -13.49 -32.01
N ALA A 408 20.88 -12.30 -31.62
CA ALA A 408 20.15 -11.38 -32.49
C ALA A 408 21.05 -10.79 -33.61
N VAL A 409 20.64 -10.96 -34.83
CA VAL A 409 21.22 -10.35 -36.07
C VAL A 409 20.59 -8.99 -36.35
N ALA A 410 19.34 -8.77 -35.92
CA ALA A 410 18.66 -7.49 -35.94
C ALA A 410 18.01 -7.24 -34.58
N LYS A 411 18.27 -6.07 -34.01
CA LYS A 411 17.75 -5.63 -32.70
C LYS A 411 17.00 -4.34 -32.88
N ASP A 412 15.99 -4.12 -32.00
CA ASP A 412 15.26 -2.86 -31.93
C ASP A 412 14.73 -2.43 -33.32
N ARG A 413 13.97 -3.33 -33.94
CA ARG A 413 13.28 -3.09 -35.21
C ARG A 413 11.79 -2.88 -34.97
N THR A 414 11.15 -2.08 -35.80
CA THR A 414 9.72 -1.85 -35.76
C THR A 414 9.07 -2.51 -36.98
N VAL A 415 8.01 -3.27 -36.77
CA VAL A 415 7.18 -3.82 -37.89
C VAL A 415 6.52 -2.66 -38.64
N THR A 416 6.78 -2.56 -39.93
CA THR A 416 6.28 -1.48 -40.82
C THR A 416 5.09 -1.89 -41.65
N SER A 417 5.04 -3.15 -42.11
CA SER A 417 3.89 -3.72 -42.81
C SER A 417 3.88 -5.25 -42.73
N ILE A 418 2.73 -5.84 -43.03
CA ILE A 418 2.52 -7.29 -43.09
C ILE A 418 1.77 -7.59 -44.39
N GLU A 419 2.28 -8.52 -45.17
CA GLU A 419 1.69 -8.95 -46.42
C GLU A 419 1.54 -10.47 -46.48
N SER A 420 0.53 -10.96 -47.23
CA SER A 420 0.43 -12.39 -47.52
C SER A 420 1.60 -12.83 -48.40
N TYR A 421 2.19 -13.98 -48.09
CA TYR A 421 3.29 -14.55 -48.87
C TYR A 421 2.89 -15.91 -49.44
N TYR A 422 3.14 -16.09 -50.72
CA TYR A 422 3.02 -17.38 -51.39
C TYR A 422 4.07 -17.48 -52.50
N LYS A 423 5.03 -18.39 -52.35
CA LYS A 423 6.06 -18.67 -53.35
C LYS A 423 6.62 -20.07 -53.10
N ASP A 424 6.91 -20.80 -54.19
CA ASP A 424 7.52 -22.13 -54.16
C ASP A 424 6.81 -23.12 -53.21
N SER A 425 5.46 -23.09 -53.20
CA SER A 425 4.57 -23.86 -52.33
C SER A 425 4.67 -23.50 -50.83
N ILE A 426 5.38 -22.45 -50.44
CA ILE A 426 5.43 -21.91 -49.10
C ILE A 426 4.35 -20.82 -48.98
N SER A 427 3.44 -21.02 -48.02
CA SER A 427 2.38 -20.06 -47.70
C SER A 427 2.63 -19.50 -46.29
N GLY A 428 2.45 -18.19 -46.12
CA GLY A 428 2.66 -17.52 -44.86
C GLY A 428 2.45 -16.01 -44.96
N TYR A 429 3.22 -15.27 -44.17
CA TYR A 429 3.18 -13.82 -44.09
C TYR A 429 4.60 -13.26 -44.13
N ALA A 430 4.79 -12.20 -44.90
CA ALA A 430 5.98 -11.39 -44.93
C ALA A 430 5.81 -10.25 -43.90
N ILE A 431 6.59 -10.25 -42.84
CA ILE A 431 6.67 -9.17 -41.85
C ILE A 431 7.81 -8.28 -42.27
N TYR A 432 7.50 -7.06 -42.67
CA TYR A 432 8.49 -6.03 -43.01
C TYR A 432 8.86 -5.22 -41.77
N PHE A 433 10.13 -4.79 -41.68
CA PHE A 433 10.64 -4.02 -40.55
C PHE A 433 11.59 -2.91 -41.00
N ASP A 434 11.78 -1.92 -40.16
CA ASP A 434 12.68 -0.78 -40.38
C ASP A 434 14.17 -1.13 -40.17
N GLY A 435 15.04 -0.15 -40.46
CA GLY A 435 16.48 -0.20 -40.22
C GLY A 435 17.26 -0.87 -41.38
N ALA A 436 18.53 -1.23 -41.12
CA ALA A 436 19.39 -1.82 -42.14
C ALA A 436 18.98 -3.25 -42.50
N PRO A 437 19.04 -3.64 -43.79
CA PRO A 437 18.79 -5.00 -44.23
C PRO A 437 19.70 -6.02 -43.55
N VAL A 438 19.18 -7.24 -43.35
CA VAL A 438 19.88 -8.36 -42.71
C VAL A 438 19.73 -9.64 -43.51
N ASN A 439 20.58 -10.63 -43.26
CA ASN A 439 20.42 -11.97 -43.81
C ASN A 439 19.53 -12.79 -42.87
N ILE A 440 18.51 -13.41 -43.41
CA ILE A 440 17.60 -14.31 -42.73
C ILE A 440 17.85 -15.73 -43.24
N GLU A 441 18.00 -16.68 -42.33
CA GLU A 441 18.09 -18.11 -42.61
C GLU A 441 16.81 -18.82 -42.18
N VAL A 442 16.39 -19.86 -42.89
CA VAL A 442 15.31 -20.75 -42.45
C VAL A 442 15.55 -21.20 -41.01
N GLY A 443 14.54 -21.05 -40.14
CA GLY A 443 14.60 -21.39 -38.73
C GLY A 443 15.14 -20.28 -37.83
N ASN A 444 15.58 -19.12 -38.39
CA ASN A 444 15.81 -17.95 -37.54
C ASN A 444 14.53 -17.55 -36.82
N ASP A 445 14.67 -17.08 -35.59
CA ASP A 445 13.53 -16.60 -34.81
C ASP A 445 13.32 -15.10 -35.02
N ILE A 446 12.05 -14.71 -35.08
CA ILE A 446 11.57 -13.36 -34.80
C ILE A 446 10.85 -13.39 -33.46
N TRP A 447 11.14 -12.43 -32.57
CA TRP A 447 10.43 -12.31 -31.30
C TRP A 447 10.12 -10.87 -30.94
N GLY A 448 9.11 -10.68 -30.07
CA GLY A 448 8.75 -9.38 -29.54
C GLY A 448 9.80 -8.87 -28.56
N SER A 449 10.11 -7.58 -28.60
CA SER A 449 11.04 -6.91 -27.70
C SER A 449 10.39 -5.71 -26.99
N ALA A 450 11.17 -4.98 -26.18
CA ALA A 450 10.71 -3.75 -25.56
C ALA A 450 10.18 -2.77 -26.61
N GLN A 451 8.98 -2.25 -26.37
CA GLN A 451 8.30 -1.32 -27.27
C GLN A 451 8.97 0.05 -27.25
N LYS A 452 9.01 0.72 -28.39
CA LYS A 452 9.38 2.14 -28.46
C LYS A 452 8.47 2.97 -27.57
N THR A 453 9.01 4.04 -27.03
CA THR A 453 8.25 5.07 -26.32
C THR A 453 7.31 5.82 -27.27
N GLY A 454 6.20 6.35 -26.72
CA GLY A 454 5.25 7.17 -27.49
C GLY A 454 4.03 6.41 -28.02
N ASP A 455 3.91 5.13 -27.74
CA ASP A 455 2.77 4.31 -28.15
C ASP A 455 1.43 4.82 -27.55
N CYS A 456 1.49 5.54 -26.43
CA CYS A 456 0.34 6.15 -25.75
C CYS A 456 0.21 7.67 -25.99
N ASP A 457 0.94 8.29 -26.89
CA ASP A 457 0.90 9.75 -27.06
C ASP A 457 -0.49 10.29 -27.43
N LEU A 458 -1.26 9.53 -28.22
CA LEU A 458 -2.64 9.87 -28.57
C LEU A 458 -3.61 9.89 -27.38
N LEU A 459 -3.29 9.22 -26.26
CA LEU A 459 -4.07 9.28 -25.03
C LEU A 459 -3.81 10.58 -24.25
N GLY A 460 -2.70 11.27 -24.52
CA GLY A 460 -2.32 12.49 -23.83
C GLY A 460 -2.15 12.26 -22.33
N MET A 461 -3.02 12.84 -21.51
CA MET A 461 -3.04 12.69 -20.05
C MET A 461 -3.99 11.59 -19.55
N LYS A 462 -4.82 11.02 -20.42
CA LYS A 462 -5.76 9.96 -20.02
C LYS A 462 -5.02 8.68 -19.66
N SER A 463 -5.53 7.97 -18.67
CA SER A 463 -5.02 6.66 -18.27
C SER A 463 -5.60 5.54 -19.14
N GLY A 464 -4.80 4.50 -19.43
CA GLY A 464 -5.24 3.32 -20.16
C GLY A 464 -4.31 2.88 -21.29
N CYS A 465 -4.87 2.34 -22.37
CA CYS A 465 -4.16 1.86 -23.55
C CYS A 465 -5.01 2.02 -24.82
N LEU A 466 -4.36 2.20 -25.98
CA LEU A 466 -5.05 2.25 -27.28
C LEU A 466 -5.47 0.87 -27.77
N VAL A 467 -4.68 -0.16 -27.45
CA VAL A 467 -4.97 -1.57 -27.77
C VAL A 467 -4.61 -2.42 -26.56
N ASN A 468 -5.56 -3.23 -26.08
CA ASN A 468 -5.38 -4.05 -24.89
C ASN A 468 -5.09 -5.52 -25.25
N ASP A 469 -3.96 -5.79 -25.91
CA ASP A 469 -3.57 -7.11 -26.40
C ASP A 469 -2.28 -7.67 -25.78
N GLY A 470 -1.68 -6.94 -24.84
CA GLY A 470 -0.40 -7.32 -24.23
C GLY A 470 0.83 -6.97 -25.07
N ARG A 471 0.66 -6.21 -26.17
CA ARG A 471 1.72 -5.84 -27.12
C ARG A 471 1.84 -4.34 -27.34
N HIS A 472 0.93 -3.56 -26.76
CA HIS A 472 0.90 -2.11 -26.79
C HIS A 472 1.06 -1.55 -25.39
N SER A 473 1.61 -0.34 -25.32
CA SER A 473 1.90 0.34 -24.05
C SER A 473 0.64 0.70 -23.28
N VAL A 474 0.82 0.88 -21.98
CA VAL A 474 -0.18 1.39 -21.03
C VAL A 474 0.33 2.69 -20.43
N ILE A 475 -0.58 3.60 -20.11
CA ILE A 475 -0.26 4.88 -19.49
C ILE A 475 -1.12 5.12 -18.25
N TYR A 476 -0.54 5.74 -17.23
CA TYR A 476 -1.23 6.22 -16.05
C TYR A 476 -0.85 7.67 -15.77
N ARG A 477 -1.84 8.58 -15.87
CA ARG A 477 -1.67 10.00 -15.55
C ARG A 477 -0.40 10.63 -16.15
N GLY A 478 -0.20 10.44 -17.47
CA GLY A 478 0.95 10.98 -18.18
C GLY A 478 2.26 10.19 -18.03
N LYS A 479 2.28 9.07 -17.32
CA LYS A 479 3.43 8.17 -17.17
C LYS A 479 3.20 6.92 -18.01
N GLU A 480 3.79 6.89 -19.22
CA GLU A 480 3.70 5.75 -20.13
C GLU A 480 4.47 4.55 -19.57
N GLN A 481 3.97 3.35 -19.80
CA GLN A 481 4.57 2.10 -19.33
C GLN A 481 4.81 2.13 -17.81
N ILE A 482 3.76 2.53 -17.06
CA ILE A 482 3.78 2.51 -15.60
C ILE A 482 4.10 1.11 -15.05
N HIS A 483 3.75 0.08 -15.81
CA HIS A 483 4.13 -1.32 -15.63
C HIS A 483 4.37 -1.99 -16.98
N SER A 484 4.92 -3.19 -16.99
CA SER A 484 5.27 -3.98 -18.19
C SER A 484 6.37 -3.31 -19.04
N ASN A 485 6.56 -3.74 -20.26
CA ASN A 485 7.61 -3.35 -21.20
C ASN A 485 9.03 -3.65 -20.69
N MET A 486 9.56 -2.84 -19.81
CA MET A 486 10.85 -3.07 -19.13
C MET A 486 10.64 -3.11 -17.64
N PHE A 487 11.35 -3.97 -16.91
CA PHE A 487 11.57 -3.72 -15.50
C PHE A 487 12.27 -2.38 -15.31
N LYS A 488 11.93 -1.64 -14.25
CA LYS A 488 12.60 -0.40 -13.90
C LYS A 488 13.40 -0.59 -12.62
N PHE A 489 14.68 -0.21 -12.63
CA PHE A 489 15.44 -0.08 -11.40
C PHE A 489 14.85 1.03 -10.53
N ILE A 490 14.83 0.77 -9.22
CA ILE A 490 14.44 1.74 -8.19
C ILE A 490 15.66 2.03 -7.34
N GLU A 491 16.13 3.28 -7.33
CA GLU A 491 17.22 3.69 -6.46
C GLU A 491 16.77 3.93 -5.01
N ARG A 492 17.73 4.01 -4.09
CA ARG A 492 17.49 4.25 -2.65
C ARG A 492 16.64 3.19 -1.95
N LEU A 493 16.46 2.04 -2.57
CA LEU A 493 15.94 0.81 -1.99
C LEU A 493 17.00 -0.27 -2.09
N ASN A 494 17.93 -0.31 -1.14
CA ASN A 494 19.01 -1.29 -1.10
C ASN A 494 18.57 -2.53 -0.31
N ILE A 495 18.91 -3.71 -0.82
CA ILE A 495 18.47 -4.98 -0.22
C ILE A 495 19.71 -5.78 0.16
N LYS A 496 19.73 -6.30 1.40
CA LYS A 496 20.75 -7.23 1.89
C LYS A 496 20.07 -8.39 2.57
N ASP A 497 20.32 -9.59 2.05
CA ASP A 497 19.78 -10.83 2.60
C ASP A 497 18.26 -10.75 2.86
N TYR A 498 17.48 -10.36 1.82
CA TYR A 498 16.03 -10.15 1.83
C TYR A 498 15.54 -8.97 2.68
N GLN A 499 16.42 -8.29 3.39
CA GLN A 499 16.08 -7.10 4.17
C GLN A 499 16.26 -5.84 3.35
N THR A 500 15.21 -5.03 3.23
CA THR A 500 15.27 -3.75 2.53
C THR A 500 15.63 -2.60 3.47
N TYR A 501 16.42 -1.70 2.93
CA TYR A 501 16.86 -0.44 3.53
C TYR A 501 16.47 0.69 2.59
N VAL A 502 15.85 1.75 3.10
CA VAL A 502 15.37 2.90 2.32
C VAL A 502 16.07 4.18 2.73
N SER A 503 16.46 5.00 1.76
CA SER A 503 16.92 6.37 2.01
C SER A 503 15.97 7.39 1.40
N TYR A 504 15.68 8.46 2.14
CA TYR A 504 14.95 9.64 1.68
C TYR A 504 15.88 10.79 1.29
N ASP A 505 17.18 10.66 1.57
CA ASP A 505 18.21 11.63 1.19
C ASP A 505 18.49 11.52 -0.32
N PRO A 506 18.29 12.58 -1.12
CA PRO A 506 18.59 12.58 -2.55
C PRO A 506 20.06 12.33 -2.90
N ASN A 507 20.97 12.49 -1.94
CA ASN A 507 22.41 12.22 -2.14
C ASN A 507 22.80 10.77 -1.84
N SER A 508 21.91 9.97 -1.24
CA SER A 508 22.16 8.57 -0.88
C SER A 508 21.62 7.61 -1.94
N TYR A 509 22.13 7.69 -3.17
CA TYR A 509 21.65 6.90 -4.32
C TYR A 509 22.50 5.66 -4.64
N ALA A 510 23.71 5.56 -4.09
CA ALA A 510 24.59 4.44 -4.41
C ALA A 510 24.01 3.10 -3.95
N PRO A 511 23.99 2.06 -4.81
CA PRO A 511 23.58 0.72 -4.40
C PRO A 511 24.61 0.10 -3.43
N ASP A 512 24.20 -0.95 -2.71
CA ASP A 512 25.06 -1.70 -1.76
C ASP A 512 25.56 -0.89 -0.55
N ILE A 513 24.94 0.26 -0.26
CA ILE A 513 25.18 1.08 0.94
C ILE A 513 24.11 0.79 1.97
N PHE A 514 24.51 0.58 3.23
CA PHE A 514 23.65 0.22 4.36
C PHE A 514 24.05 0.99 5.64
N ASP A 515 24.50 2.21 5.47
CA ASP A 515 24.93 3.12 6.55
C ASP A 515 23.71 3.79 7.23
N ASN A 516 23.97 4.75 8.11
CA ASN A 516 22.93 5.46 8.88
C ASN A 516 22.01 6.35 8.03
N ASN A 517 22.31 6.56 6.73
CA ASN A 517 21.43 7.27 5.82
C ASN A 517 20.33 6.37 5.26
N PHE A 518 20.44 5.06 5.49
CA PHE A 518 19.48 4.06 5.07
C PHE A 518 18.73 3.46 6.27
N ASN A 519 17.43 3.67 6.30
CA ASN A 519 16.54 3.12 7.33
C ASN A 519 16.21 1.67 7.01
N LYS A 520 16.54 0.76 7.92
CA LYS A 520 16.13 -0.63 7.84
C LYS A 520 14.62 -0.74 8.06
N LEU A 521 13.89 -1.39 7.14
CA LEU A 521 12.47 -1.64 7.31
C LEU A 521 12.21 -2.65 8.44
N GLY A 522 11.10 -2.47 9.15
CA GLY A 522 10.65 -3.34 10.23
C GLY A 522 10.18 -4.74 9.79
N TYR A 523 10.27 -5.05 8.49
CA TYR A 523 9.93 -6.34 7.90
C TYR A 523 10.94 -6.71 6.82
N ALA A 524 10.99 -7.99 6.44
CA ALA A 524 11.81 -8.52 5.36
C ALA A 524 10.95 -8.93 4.15
N ASN A 525 11.55 -8.92 2.97
CA ASN A 525 10.97 -9.49 1.76
C ASN A 525 10.91 -11.04 1.84
N PRO A 526 10.12 -11.71 1.00
CA PRO A 526 10.07 -13.18 0.98
C PRO A 526 11.47 -13.78 0.79
N ASN A 527 11.79 -14.79 1.60
CA ASN A 527 13.10 -15.41 1.61
C ASN A 527 13.13 -16.59 0.63
N GLU A 528 14.06 -16.56 -0.34
CA GLU A 528 14.24 -17.59 -1.40
C GLU A 528 12.93 -18.01 -2.09
N ALA A 529 12.01 -17.06 -2.27
CA ALA A 529 10.66 -17.33 -2.73
C ALA A 529 10.29 -16.53 -3.99
N GLU A 530 9.34 -17.06 -4.74
CA GLU A 530 8.67 -16.37 -5.83
C GLU A 530 7.19 -16.76 -5.87
N GLY A 531 6.35 -15.87 -6.36
CA GLY A 531 4.91 -16.12 -6.45
C GLY A 531 4.10 -14.83 -6.50
N TYR A 532 2.80 -14.97 -6.69
CA TYR A 532 1.88 -13.85 -6.62
C TYR A 532 1.79 -13.28 -5.21
N ILE A 533 1.79 -11.96 -5.11
CA ILE A 533 1.84 -11.23 -3.85
C ILE A 533 0.49 -11.30 -3.14
N LYS A 534 0.52 -11.80 -1.90
CA LYS A 534 -0.65 -11.93 -1.05
C LYS A 534 -0.74 -10.79 -0.04
N VAL A 535 0.39 -10.44 0.61
CA VAL A 535 0.47 -9.40 1.63
C VAL A 535 1.66 -8.48 1.38
N MET A 536 1.43 -7.17 1.53
CA MET A 536 2.46 -6.13 1.57
C MET A 536 2.80 -5.76 3.02
N GLY A 537 4.08 -5.54 3.29
CA GLY A 537 4.57 -5.13 4.60
C GLY A 537 4.19 -3.71 4.98
N PHE A 538 4.30 -3.43 6.27
CA PHE A 538 4.10 -2.12 6.84
C PHE A 538 5.15 -1.84 7.93
N ASP A 539 5.75 -0.66 7.83
CA ASP A 539 6.64 -0.12 8.87
C ASP A 539 6.14 1.27 9.27
N LYS A 540 5.81 1.44 10.55
CA LYS A 540 5.29 2.71 11.08
C LYS A 540 6.28 3.89 10.93
N ASN A 541 7.58 3.60 10.85
CA ASN A 541 8.61 4.62 10.66
C ASN A 541 8.81 4.97 9.18
N ASN A 542 8.40 4.08 8.27
CA ASN A 542 8.48 4.23 6.82
C ASN A 542 7.13 3.84 6.19
N PRO A 543 6.02 4.50 6.55
CA PRO A 543 4.67 3.99 6.26
C PRO A 543 4.30 4.01 4.77
N LEU A 544 4.97 4.80 3.93
CA LEU A 544 4.73 4.79 2.48
C LEU A 544 5.26 3.53 1.81
N ILE A 545 6.31 2.92 2.36
CA ILE A 545 6.99 1.78 1.74
C ILE A 545 6.15 0.52 1.92
N ALA A 546 5.77 -0.10 0.81
CA ALA A 546 4.90 -1.27 0.78
C ALA A 546 5.51 -2.35 -0.11
N LEU A 547 6.39 -3.17 0.43
CA LEU A 547 7.04 -4.28 -0.28
C LEU A 547 6.42 -5.63 0.08
N PRO A 548 6.47 -6.62 -0.82
CA PRO A 548 5.94 -7.96 -0.54
C PRO A 548 6.55 -8.61 0.69
N ILE A 549 5.71 -9.26 1.51
CA ILE A 549 6.14 -10.06 2.67
C ILE A 549 5.58 -11.48 2.64
N GLU A 550 4.42 -11.71 2.01
CA GLU A 550 3.79 -13.01 1.88
C GLU A 550 3.32 -13.23 0.44
N LEU A 551 3.59 -14.43 -0.07
CA LEU A 551 3.22 -14.90 -1.41
C LEU A 551 2.15 -15.98 -1.32
N GLY A 552 1.62 -16.43 -2.47
CA GLY A 552 0.61 -17.48 -2.53
C GLY A 552 -0.78 -16.99 -2.93
N ALA A 553 -0.87 -15.81 -3.54
CA ALA A 553 -2.04 -15.32 -4.24
C ALA A 553 -2.07 -15.84 -5.71
N SER A 554 -2.77 -15.19 -6.61
CA SER A 554 -2.85 -15.48 -8.05
C SER A 554 -2.99 -14.20 -8.87
N SER A 555 -2.97 -14.30 -10.19
CA SER A 555 -3.23 -13.17 -11.10
C SER A 555 -4.61 -12.52 -10.94
N ASN A 556 -5.52 -13.13 -10.17
CA ASN A 556 -6.91 -12.67 -9.99
C ASN A 556 -7.26 -12.35 -8.53
N ASN A 557 -6.30 -12.47 -7.61
CA ASN A 557 -6.50 -12.16 -6.20
C ASN A 557 -5.23 -11.64 -5.53
N GLY A 558 -5.33 -11.16 -4.29
CA GLY A 558 -4.24 -10.48 -3.60
C GLY A 558 -3.87 -9.17 -4.30
N TYR A 559 -2.61 -9.02 -4.66
CA TYR A 559 -2.13 -7.87 -5.46
C TYR A 559 -2.08 -8.15 -6.96
N CYS A 560 -2.50 -9.34 -7.40
CA CYS A 560 -2.54 -9.81 -8.79
C CYS A 560 -1.18 -9.89 -9.50
N ASP A 561 -0.14 -9.31 -8.95
CA ASP A 561 1.19 -9.20 -9.52
C ASP A 561 2.20 -10.08 -8.78
N TYR A 562 3.32 -10.36 -9.42
CA TYR A 562 4.32 -11.32 -8.97
C TYR A 562 5.42 -10.68 -8.11
N CYS A 563 6.05 -11.49 -7.28
CA CYS A 563 7.29 -11.13 -6.61
C CYS A 563 8.35 -12.20 -6.90
N TYR A 564 9.55 -11.76 -7.25
CA TYR A 564 10.70 -12.63 -7.45
C TYR A 564 11.82 -12.28 -6.45
N SER A 565 12.01 -13.12 -5.44
CA SER A 565 12.95 -12.91 -4.32
C SER A 565 13.76 -14.19 -4.04
N LYS A 566 14.47 -14.69 -5.07
CA LYS A 566 15.20 -15.99 -5.01
C LYS A 566 16.65 -15.92 -4.53
N ASN A 567 17.27 -14.74 -4.52
CA ASN A 567 18.71 -14.60 -4.30
C ASN A 567 19.00 -13.81 -3.03
N ASN A 568 19.86 -14.36 -2.17
CA ASN A 568 20.41 -13.65 -1.01
C ASN A 568 21.58 -12.70 -1.37
N GLY A 569 22.19 -12.06 -0.39
CA GLY A 569 23.24 -11.07 -0.54
C GLY A 569 22.71 -9.69 -0.94
N ASN A 570 23.61 -8.82 -1.42
CA ASN A 570 23.24 -7.49 -1.84
C ASN A 570 22.48 -7.52 -3.17
N ARG A 571 21.31 -6.88 -3.19
CA ARG A 571 20.39 -6.83 -4.33
C ARG A 571 19.85 -5.42 -4.52
N VAL A 572 19.35 -5.18 -5.74
CA VAL A 572 18.65 -3.95 -6.13
C VAL A 572 17.19 -4.23 -6.44
N ALA A 573 16.33 -3.26 -6.16
CA ALA A 573 14.89 -3.36 -6.42
C ALA A 573 14.58 -3.07 -7.89
N ARG A 574 13.64 -3.85 -8.46
CA ARG A 574 13.08 -3.64 -9.80
C ARG A 574 11.56 -3.79 -9.74
N VAL A 575 10.85 -3.03 -10.58
CA VAL A 575 9.40 -2.99 -10.57
C VAL A 575 8.77 -3.13 -11.96
N GLY A 576 7.51 -3.47 -11.99
CA GLY A 576 6.61 -3.34 -13.12
C GLY A 576 6.48 -4.56 -14.02
N GLY A 577 7.45 -5.47 -14.02
CA GLY A 577 7.53 -6.57 -14.98
C GLY A 577 8.08 -6.15 -16.35
N GLY A 578 8.43 -7.12 -17.18
CA GLY A 578 8.96 -6.97 -18.53
C GLY A 578 7.95 -7.31 -19.63
N PHE A 579 8.41 -7.22 -20.88
CA PHE A 579 7.58 -7.49 -22.07
C PHE A 579 7.30 -8.99 -22.29
N ASP A 580 7.81 -9.85 -21.43
CA ASP A 580 7.69 -11.32 -21.47
C ASP A 580 7.02 -11.92 -20.23
N ASP A 581 6.61 -11.10 -19.27
CA ASP A 581 6.06 -11.57 -17.99
C ASP A 581 4.56 -11.94 -18.02
N GLY A 582 3.83 -11.59 -19.08
CA GLY A 582 2.41 -11.92 -19.22
C GLY A 582 1.57 -11.39 -18.06
N ALA A 583 0.81 -12.30 -17.44
CA ALA A 583 -0.03 -11.98 -16.29
C ALA A 583 0.75 -11.83 -14.96
N LEU A 584 2.06 -12.03 -14.95
CA LEU A 584 2.90 -11.81 -13.77
C LEU A 584 3.17 -10.32 -13.56
N GLY A 585 3.29 -9.55 -14.67
CA GLY A 585 3.59 -8.12 -14.67
C GLY A 585 2.43 -7.27 -14.15
N GLY A 586 2.75 -6.08 -13.63
CA GLY A 586 1.78 -5.08 -13.20
C GLY A 586 2.40 -4.04 -12.29
N LEU A 587 1.56 -3.13 -11.79
CA LEU A 587 2.00 -1.99 -10.98
C LEU A 587 2.72 -2.41 -9.70
N PHE A 588 2.31 -3.54 -9.11
CA PHE A 588 2.82 -4.06 -7.84
C PHE A 588 3.87 -5.18 -8.00
N TYR A 589 4.34 -5.45 -9.23
CA TYR A 589 5.41 -6.44 -9.42
C TYR A 589 6.74 -5.93 -8.85
N TRP A 590 7.34 -6.72 -7.96
CA TRP A 590 8.65 -6.47 -7.37
C TRP A 590 9.62 -7.61 -7.63
N ALA A 591 10.86 -7.30 -7.99
CA ALA A 591 11.92 -8.28 -8.14
C ALA A 591 13.20 -7.81 -7.41
N PHE A 592 13.77 -8.71 -6.60
CA PHE A 592 14.90 -8.47 -5.70
C PHE A 592 16.07 -9.44 -5.96
N SER A 593 16.26 -9.86 -7.20
CA SER A 593 17.21 -10.91 -7.55
C SER A 593 18.50 -10.42 -8.20
N ASN A 594 18.52 -9.21 -8.76
CA ASN A 594 19.69 -8.68 -9.43
C ASN A 594 20.68 -8.06 -8.45
N SER A 595 22.00 -8.32 -8.69
CA SER A 595 23.06 -7.53 -8.06
C SER A 595 23.14 -6.14 -8.68
N SER A 596 23.79 -5.21 -7.99
CA SER A 596 24.04 -3.86 -8.48
C SER A 596 24.88 -3.80 -9.78
N SER A 597 25.71 -4.82 -10.03
CA SER A 597 26.51 -4.97 -11.25
C SER A 597 25.78 -5.66 -12.41
N GLY A 598 24.58 -6.23 -12.16
CA GLY A 598 23.79 -6.91 -13.19
C GLY A 598 23.26 -5.94 -14.23
N SER A 599 23.45 -6.27 -15.52
CA SER A 599 23.01 -5.46 -16.65
C SER A 599 22.10 -6.26 -17.61
N PRO A 600 20.90 -6.65 -17.18
CA PRO A 600 20.01 -7.48 -17.98
C PRO A 600 19.41 -6.71 -19.16
N TRP A 601 19.04 -7.44 -20.22
CA TRP A 601 18.50 -6.90 -21.46
C TRP A 601 17.02 -6.49 -21.40
N ASN A 602 16.32 -6.88 -20.34
CA ASN A 602 14.90 -6.57 -20.10
C ASN A 602 14.71 -5.59 -18.94
N VAL A 603 15.75 -4.87 -18.51
CA VAL A 603 15.70 -3.89 -17.42
C VAL A 603 16.18 -2.54 -17.90
N GLY A 604 15.40 -1.52 -17.64
CA GLY A 604 15.66 -0.12 -17.90
C GLY A 604 15.55 0.72 -16.64
N ALA A 605 15.34 2.01 -16.81
CA ALA A 605 15.06 2.97 -15.76
C ALA A 605 14.11 4.06 -16.27
N ARG A 606 13.69 4.92 -15.37
CA ARG A 606 12.93 6.14 -15.68
C ARG A 606 13.58 7.31 -14.97
N LEU A 607 13.62 8.46 -15.64
CA LEU A 607 14.08 9.70 -15.03
C LEU A 607 13.14 10.14 -13.90
N LEU A 608 13.71 10.71 -12.87
CA LEU A 608 13.04 11.46 -11.84
C LEU A 608 13.82 12.75 -11.58
N LYS A 609 13.13 13.88 -11.51
CA LYS A 609 13.69 15.17 -11.20
C LYS A 609 13.16 15.65 -9.86
N HIS A 610 14.06 15.92 -8.92
CA HIS A 610 13.75 16.62 -7.68
C HIS A 610 13.55 18.12 -7.93
N GLN A 611 12.79 18.76 -7.06
CA GLN A 611 12.72 20.24 -7.04
C GLN A 611 13.93 20.81 -6.32
#